data_6290a6741f899d518b1c126251512a74
#
_entry.id   6290a6741f899d518b1c126251512a74
#
_cell.length_a   1.000
_cell.length_b   1.000
_cell.length_c   1.000
_cell.angle_alpha   90.00
_cell.angle_beta   90.00
_cell.angle_gamma   90.00
#
_symmetry.space_group_name_H-M   'P 1'
#
loop_
_entity.id
_entity.type
_entity.pdbx_description
1 polymer ?
#
loop_
_entity_poly.entity_id
_entity_poly.type
_entity_poly.pdbx_seq_one_letter_code
_entity_poly.pdbx_strand_id
1 'polypeptide(L)'
;MDTFDKREEGFELAFSHSQELRFRARARRNRKLGEWAGQKLGLSGAPLEGFAAGFVAREIENADDEALVADLVKSLEPVAMSEHRIRRRLEEFEIAAMREVQAGR
;
A
#
# COMPACT_ATOMS: atom_id res chain seq x y z
N MET A 1 16.37 22.68 31.15
CA MET A 1 16.81 22.14 30.01
C MET A 1 15.99 20.99 29.45
N ASP A 2 15.09 20.60 30.21
CA ASP A 2 14.26 19.46 29.90
C ASP A 2 13.39 19.63 28.66
N THR A 3 13.10 20.89 28.31
CA THR A 3 12.29 21.18 27.14
C THR A 3 12.93 20.66 25.84
N PHE A 4 14.25 20.81 25.74
CA PHE A 4 14.99 20.35 24.58
C PHE A 4 15.01 18.81 24.53
N ASP A 5 15.30 18.18 25.66
CA ASP A 5 15.35 16.72 25.73
C ASP A 5 13.98 16.10 25.45
N LYS A 6 12.93 16.68 26.00
CA LYS A 6 11.57 16.22 25.75
C LYS A 6 11.17 16.36 24.30
N ARG A 7 11.61 17.43 23.65
CA ARG A 7 11.33 17.68 22.25
C ARG A 7 12.04 16.66 21.37
N GLU A 8 13.29 16.35 21.68
CA GLU A 8 14.07 15.37 20.97
C GLU A 8 13.46 13.97 21.11
N GLU A 9 13.10 13.60 22.34
CA GLU A 9 12.46 12.33 22.62
C GLU A 9 11.13 12.20 21.91
N GLY A 10 10.33 13.26 21.92
CA GLY A 10 9.06 13.28 21.20
C GLY A 10 9.23 13.15 19.71
N PHE A 11 10.29 13.75 19.16
CA PHE A 11 10.60 13.65 17.74
C PHE A 11 10.94 12.22 17.35
N GLU A 12 11.77 11.55 18.15
CA GLU A 12 12.16 10.16 17.88
C GLU A 12 10.96 9.22 17.93
N LEU A 13 10.09 9.38 18.90
CA LEU A 13 8.87 8.58 19.03
C LEU A 13 7.93 8.83 17.84
N ALA A 14 7.78 10.08 17.45
CA ALA A 14 6.95 10.43 16.31
C ALA A 14 7.51 9.82 15.01
N PHE A 15 8.83 9.81 14.85
CA PHE A 15 9.47 9.24 13.66
C PHE A 15 9.25 7.73 13.58
N SER A 16 9.48 7.00 14.67
CA SER A 16 9.25 5.56 14.73
C SER A 16 7.80 5.21 14.46
N HIS A 17 6.89 5.95 15.09
CA HIS A 17 5.46 5.76 14.90
C HIS A 17 5.07 6.03 13.45
N SER A 18 5.65 7.06 12.84
CA SER A 18 5.41 7.40 11.45
C SER A 18 5.86 6.28 10.50
N GLN A 19 7.00 5.66 10.77
CA GLN A 19 7.48 4.54 9.97
C GLN A 19 6.55 3.33 10.08
N GLU A 20 6.09 3.02 11.29
CA GLU A 20 5.13 1.95 11.52
C GLU A 20 3.82 2.21 10.79
N LEU A 21 3.31 3.44 10.89
CA LEU A 21 2.10 3.84 10.19
C LEU A 21 2.27 3.73 8.66
N ARG A 22 3.42 4.13 8.16
CA ARG A 22 3.70 4.02 6.73
C ARG A 22 3.71 2.58 6.26
N PHE A 23 4.33 1.69 7.04
CA PHE A 23 4.34 0.27 6.71
C PHE A 23 2.92 -0.29 6.64
N ARG A 24 2.11 0.01 7.66
CA ARG A 24 0.73 -0.42 7.70
C ARG A 24 -0.08 0.13 6.53
N ALA A 25 0.13 1.40 6.23
CA ALA A 25 -0.56 2.06 5.12
C ALA A 25 -0.19 1.43 3.79
N ARG A 26 1.10 1.11 3.59
CA ARG A 26 1.55 0.50 2.34
C ARG A 26 1.02 -0.92 2.17
N ALA A 27 1.00 -1.70 3.25
CA ALA A 27 0.42 -3.04 3.20
C ALA A 27 -1.06 -2.97 2.85
N ARG A 28 -1.80 -2.05 3.47
CA ARG A 28 -3.21 -1.84 3.20
C ARG A 28 -3.45 -1.33 1.79
N ARG A 29 -2.61 -0.39 1.33
CA ARG A 29 -2.63 0.11 -0.04
C ARG A 29 -2.47 -1.03 -1.05
N ASN A 30 -1.49 -1.89 -0.81
CA ASN A 30 -1.20 -3.01 -1.70
C ASN A 30 -2.37 -4.00 -1.75
N ARG A 31 -3.04 -4.22 -0.61
CA ARG A 31 -4.22 -5.07 -0.57
C ARG A 31 -5.34 -4.47 -1.43
N LYS A 32 -5.57 -3.17 -1.31
CA LYS A 32 -6.58 -2.46 -2.10
C LYS A 32 -6.27 -2.54 -3.59
N LEU A 33 -5.01 -2.38 -3.95
CA LEU A 33 -4.57 -2.52 -5.35
C LEU A 33 -4.80 -3.92 -5.86
N GLY A 34 -4.46 -4.93 -5.07
CA GLY A 34 -4.67 -6.32 -5.45
C GLY A 34 -6.15 -6.66 -5.63
N GLU A 35 -6.99 -6.16 -4.74
CA GLU A 35 -8.45 -6.34 -4.84
C GLU A 35 -8.98 -5.66 -6.11
N TRP A 36 -8.58 -4.43 -6.35
CA TRP A 36 -8.99 -3.70 -7.55
C TRP A 36 -8.55 -4.41 -8.82
N ALA A 37 -7.27 -4.79 -8.90
CA ALA A 37 -6.73 -5.47 -10.06
C ALA A 37 -7.39 -6.84 -10.29
N GLY A 38 -7.58 -7.59 -9.21
CA GLY A 38 -8.24 -8.90 -9.28
C GLY A 38 -9.67 -8.78 -9.77
N GLN A 39 -10.40 -7.77 -9.31
CA GLN A 39 -11.76 -7.52 -9.78
C GLN A 39 -11.79 -7.18 -11.26
N LYS A 40 -10.81 -6.41 -11.75
CA LYS A 40 -10.68 -6.10 -13.19
C LYS A 40 -10.42 -7.35 -14.00
N LEU A 41 -9.76 -8.33 -13.42
CA LEU A 41 -9.51 -9.63 -14.07
C LEU A 41 -10.69 -10.60 -13.93
N GLY A 42 -11.77 -10.19 -13.26
CA GLY A 42 -12.95 -11.02 -13.06
C GLY A 42 -12.87 -11.98 -11.89
N LEU A 43 -11.91 -11.80 -11.00
CA LEU A 43 -11.77 -12.63 -9.82
C LEU A 43 -12.76 -12.21 -8.72
N SER A 44 -13.18 -13.19 -7.92
CA SER A 44 -14.05 -12.96 -6.77
C SER A 44 -13.81 -14.06 -5.75
N GLY A 45 -14.29 -13.87 -4.51
CA GLY A 45 -14.17 -14.87 -3.46
C GLY A 45 -12.73 -15.22 -3.11
N ALA A 46 -12.47 -16.50 -2.86
CA ALA A 46 -11.16 -16.96 -2.46
C ALA A 46 -10.04 -16.67 -3.47
N PRO A 47 -10.27 -16.83 -4.78
CA PRO A 47 -9.24 -16.44 -5.77
C PRO A 47 -8.87 -14.96 -5.68
N LEU A 48 -9.83 -14.08 -5.46
CA LEU A 48 -9.57 -12.66 -5.29
C LEU A 48 -8.77 -12.39 -4.03
N GLU A 49 -9.14 -13.01 -2.93
CA GLU A 49 -8.43 -12.85 -1.67
C GLU A 49 -6.97 -13.30 -1.77
N GLY A 50 -6.73 -14.44 -2.43
CA GLY A 50 -5.38 -14.94 -2.64
C GLY A 50 -4.55 -14.03 -3.51
N PHE A 51 -5.15 -13.50 -4.57
CA PHE A 51 -4.49 -12.56 -5.45
C PHE A 51 -4.09 -11.28 -4.69
N ALA A 52 -5.01 -10.72 -3.92
CA ALA A 52 -4.75 -9.51 -3.13
C ALA A 52 -3.70 -9.75 -2.05
N ALA A 53 -3.73 -10.90 -1.39
CA ALA A 53 -2.76 -11.25 -0.35
C ALA A 53 -1.34 -11.30 -0.89
N GLY A 54 -1.18 -11.68 -2.16
CA GLY A 54 0.13 -11.72 -2.81
C GLY A 54 0.80 -10.34 -2.86
N PHE A 55 0.03 -9.29 -3.04
CA PHE A 55 0.56 -7.93 -3.06
C PHE A 55 0.95 -7.44 -1.67
N VAL A 56 0.27 -7.90 -0.63
CA VAL A 56 0.66 -7.59 0.75
C VAL A 56 1.97 -8.28 1.09
N ALA A 57 2.12 -9.55 0.76
CA ALA A 57 3.34 -10.30 0.98
C ALA A 57 4.53 -9.65 0.29
N ARG A 58 4.30 -9.10 -0.89
CA ARG A 58 5.29 -8.40 -1.67
C ARG A 58 5.86 -7.18 -0.95
N GLU A 59 5.02 -6.40 -0.29
CA GLU A 59 5.47 -5.25 0.49
C GLU A 59 6.40 -5.67 1.63
N ILE A 60 6.15 -6.82 2.24
CA ILE A 60 7.00 -7.35 3.30
C ILE A 60 8.36 -7.77 2.76
N GLU A 61 8.40 -8.36 1.58
CA GLU A 61 9.64 -8.86 0.96
C GLU A 61 10.45 -7.76 0.29
N ASN A 62 9.77 -6.85 -0.41
CA ASN A 62 10.44 -5.83 -1.22
C ASN A 62 9.50 -4.65 -1.45
N ALA A 63 9.74 -3.56 -0.73
CA ALA A 63 8.93 -2.34 -0.82
C ALA A 63 9.35 -1.47 -2.02
N ASP A 64 9.26 -2.00 -3.23
CA ASP A 64 9.62 -1.31 -4.46
C ASP A 64 8.38 -1.03 -5.30
N ASP A 65 7.95 0.24 -5.33
CA ASP A 65 6.76 0.64 -6.06
C ASP A 65 6.91 0.52 -7.57
N GLU A 66 8.11 0.69 -8.10
CA GLU A 66 8.32 0.52 -9.54
C GLU A 66 8.13 -0.95 -9.95
N ALA A 67 8.62 -1.87 -9.14
CA ALA A 67 8.41 -3.30 -9.38
C ALA A 67 6.94 -3.66 -9.23
N LEU A 68 6.26 -3.06 -8.28
CA LEU A 68 4.83 -3.27 -8.06
C LEU A 68 4.02 -2.83 -9.29
N VAL A 69 4.31 -1.64 -9.81
CA VAL A 69 3.64 -1.12 -11.01
C VAL A 69 3.91 -2.02 -12.22
N ALA A 70 5.17 -2.43 -12.40
CA ALA A 70 5.54 -3.32 -13.51
C ALA A 70 4.75 -4.63 -13.49
N ASP A 71 4.59 -5.21 -12.30
CA ASP A 71 3.82 -6.44 -12.15
C ASP A 71 2.33 -6.23 -12.39
N LEU A 72 1.79 -5.10 -11.97
CA LEU A 72 0.39 -4.78 -12.23
C LEU A 72 0.14 -4.56 -13.73
N VAL A 73 1.06 -3.89 -14.42
CA VAL A 73 0.97 -3.72 -15.87
C VAL A 73 0.90 -5.09 -16.55
N LYS A 74 1.78 -6.00 -16.13
CA LYS A 74 1.83 -7.34 -16.70
C LYS A 74 0.56 -8.14 -16.39
N SER A 75 0.14 -8.10 -15.12
CA SER A 75 -1.06 -8.84 -14.67
C SER A 75 -2.33 -8.35 -15.35
N LEU A 76 -2.42 -7.06 -15.63
CA LEU A 76 -3.61 -6.43 -16.19
C LEU A 76 -3.55 -6.30 -17.71
N GLU A 77 -2.55 -6.92 -18.34
CA GLU A 77 -2.44 -6.97 -19.80
C GLU A 77 -3.72 -7.48 -20.49
N PRO A 78 -4.35 -8.56 -19.98
CA PRO A 78 -5.57 -9.06 -20.62
C PRO A 78 -6.72 -8.05 -20.67
N VAL A 79 -6.74 -7.07 -19.78
CA VAL A 79 -7.78 -6.03 -19.77
C VAL A 79 -7.26 -4.69 -20.29
N ALA A 80 -6.06 -4.69 -20.86
CA ALA A 80 -5.45 -3.51 -21.49
C ALA A 80 -5.42 -2.28 -20.57
N MET A 81 -5.11 -2.48 -19.30
CA MET A 81 -5.03 -1.39 -18.32
C MET A 81 -3.76 -0.58 -18.54
N SER A 82 -3.89 0.73 -18.66
CA SER A 82 -2.74 1.59 -18.87
C SER A 82 -1.90 1.76 -17.58
N GLU A 83 -0.59 1.94 -17.75
CA GLU A 83 0.30 2.20 -16.63
C GLU A 83 -0.12 3.48 -15.88
N HIS A 84 -0.54 4.49 -16.62
CA HIS A 84 -1.01 5.75 -16.03
C HIS A 84 -2.17 5.52 -15.08
N ARG A 85 -3.12 4.69 -15.46
CA ARG A 85 -4.27 4.38 -14.64
C ARG A 85 -3.89 3.60 -13.39
N ILE A 86 -2.95 2.67 -13.54
CA ILE A 86 -2.41 1.89 -12.42
C ILE A 86 -1.74 2.83 -11.40
N ARG A 87 -0.87 3.74 -11.87
CA ARG A 87 -0.18 4.68 -11.00
C ARG A 87 -1.15 5.61 -10.29
N ARG A 88 -2.21 6.00 -10.97
CA ARG A 88 -3.23 6.85 -10.40
C ARG A 88 -3.98 6.14 -9.26
N ARG A 89 -4.30 4.88 -9.46
CA ARG A 89 -4.92 4.07 -8.41
C ARG A 89 -3.98 3.87 -7.23
N LEU A 90 -2.71 3.68 -7.51
CA LEU A 90 -1.70 3.57 -6.46
C LEU A 90 -1.73 4.80 -5.55
N GLU A 91 -1.74 5.99 -6.12
CA GLU A 91 -1.81 7.23 -5.36
C GLU A 91 -3.10 7.35 -4.56
N GLU A 92 -4.23 7.07 -5.18
CA GLU A 92 -5.53 7.16 -4.53
C GLU A 92 -5.62 6.21 -3.34
N PHE A 93 -5.17 4.97 -3.51
CA PHE A 93 -5.19 3.98 -2.44
C PHE A 93 -4.17 4.29 -1.35
N GLU A 94 -3.05 4.92 -1.70
CA GLU A 94 -2.07 5.35 -0.72
C GLU A 94 -2.67 6.39 0.22
N ILE A 95 -3.34 7.37 -0.32
CA ILE A 95 -4.02 8.41 0.46
C ILE A 95 -5.11 7.78 1.35
N ALA A 96 -5.95 6.93 0.77
CA ALA A 96 -7.03 6.28 1.50
C ALA A 96 -6.49 5.40 2.64
N ALA A 97 -5.46 4.61 2.35
CA ALA A 97 -4.87 3.72 3.33
C ALA A 97 -4.23 4.49 4.49
N MET A 98 -3.55 5.59 4.19
CA MET A 98 -2.93 6.42 5.23
C MET A 98 -4.01 7.03 6.13
N ARG A 99 -5.09 7.53 5.57
CA ARG A 99 -6.21 8.06 6.33
C ARG A 99 -6.81 7.01 7.26
N GLU A 100 -7.00 5.81 6.75
CA GLU A 100 -7.56 4.71 7.54
C GLU A 100 -6.66 4.33 8.70
N VAL A 101 -5.36 4.22 8.45
CA VAL A 101 -4.40 3.87 9.48
C VAL A 101 -4.31 4.97 10.54
N GLN A 102 -4.31 6.23 10.13
CA GLN A 102 -4.29 7.36 11.07
C GLN A 102 -5.57 7.42 11.91
N ALA A 103 -6.67 6.97 11.38
CA ALA A 103 -7.94 6.91 12.09
C ALA A 103 -8.06 5.66 12.97
N GLY A 104 -7.04 4.81 13.03
CA GLY A 104 -7.03 3.61 13.85
C GLY A 104 -7.79 2.44 13.25
N ARG A 105 -7.97 2.43 11.94
CA ARG A 105 -8.70 1.34 11.26
C ARG A 105 -7.77 0.23 10.71
#